data_e573a9de10f6af6ea9ed084e98411b24
#
_entry.id   e573a9de10f6af6ea9ed084e98411b24
#
_cell.length_a   1.000
_cell.length_b   1.000
_cell.length_c   1.000
_cell.angle_alpha   90.00
_cell.angle_beta   90.00
_cell.angle_gamma   90.00
#
_symmetry.space_group_name_H-M   'P 1'
#
loop_
_entity.id
_entity.type
_entity.pdbx_description
1 polymer ?
#
loop_
_entity_poly.entity_id
_entity_poly.type
_entity_poly.pdbx_seq_one_letter_code
_entity_poly.pdbx_strand_id
1 'polypeptide(L)'
;MFSIALQEAGHDTPRMLQVEKIKYTIWAEDSERCARFYREVFGATEIKKNPHITELAIAGGILSIHSGGEGKRTWTGITLQVADVVEGAAAVREGGGLCEREPQPEDGEPPHLAMCEDTDGNQIMLTRDRSA
;
A
#
# COMPACT_ATOMS: atom_id res chain seq x y z
N MET A 1 -4.74 29.30 -5.94
CA MET A 1 -4.77 29.10 -6.46
C MET A 1 -5.03 28.96 -7.28
N PHE A 2 -5.32 28.94 -7.94
CA PHE A 2 -5.43 28.63 -8.91
C PHE A 2 -6.13 29.23 -9.64
N SER A 3 -6.25 29.64 -10.08
CA SER A 3 -6.79 30.12 -10.67
C SER A 3 -7.18 30.54 -11.32
N ILE A 4 -7.23 30.84 -11.57
CA ILE A 4 -7.61 31.20 -12.16
C ILE A 4 -7.55 31.42 -13.01
N ALA A 5 -7.26 31.58 -13.26
CA ALA A 5 -7.16 31.74 -13.99
C ALA A 5 -7.39 31.29 -14.81
N LEU A 6 -7.66 30.99 -15.12
CA LEU A 6 -7.82 30.56 -15.99
C LEU A 6 -8.65 31.17 -16.54
N GLN A 7 -8.76 31.95 -16.68
CA GLN A 7 -9.28 32.40 -17.09
C GLN A 7 -9.26 33.10 -17.88
N GLU A 8 -8.95 33.59 -18.35
CA GLU A 8 -8.91 34.06 -19.04
C GLU A 8 -8.94 33.73 -20.02
N ALA A 9 -9.07 33.88 -20.68
CA ALA A 9 -9.12 33.53 -21.50
C ALA A 9 -9.15 32.76 -22.03
N GLY A 10 -9.33 32.42 -21.99
CA GLY A 10 -9.58 31.71 -22.42
C GLY A 10 -9.24 30.80 -22.82
N HIS A 11 -9.00 30.43 -22.70
CA HIS A 11 -8.72 29.52 -23.08
C HIS A 11 -8.70 28.45 -23.02
N ASP A 12 -8.52 28.43 -22.67
CA ASP A 12 -9.04 27.45 -23.44
C ASP A 12 -8.45 26.10 -23.30
N THR A 13 -7.16 25.88 -23.29
CA THR A 13 -6.49 24.61 -23.03
C THR A 13 -6.27 24.46 -21.55
N PRO A 14 -6.76 23.38 -20.94
CA PRO A 14 -6.52 23.18 -19.52
C PRO A 14 -5.03 23.16 -19.24
N ARG A 15 -4.65 23.74 -18.11
CA ARG A 15 -3.28 23.73 -17.66
C ARG A 15 -2.98 22.36 -17.08
N MET A 16 -1.91 21.71 -17.55
CA MET A 16 -1.47 20.45 -17.00
C MET A 16 -0.47 20.69 -15.88
N LEU A 17 -0.63 19.97 -14.79
CA LEU A 17 0.29 20.06 -13.68
C LEU A 17 1.30 18.93 -13.77
N GLN A 18 2.54 19.24 -13.44
CA GLN A 18 3.60 18.24 -13.40
C GLN A 18 3.50 17.48 -12.10
N VAL A 19 3.15 16.19 -12.17
CA VAL A 19 3.12 15.34 -10.99
C VAL A 19 4.51 14.74 -10.82
N GLU A 20 5.13 14.98 -9.67
CA GLU A 20 6.49 14.52 -9.41
C GLU A 20 6.54 13.11 -8.87
N LYS A 21 5.59 12.75 -8.02
CA LYS A 21 5.55 11.44 -7.39
C LYS A 21 4.11 11.05 -7.08
N ILE A 22 3.87 9.76 -7.06
CA ILE A 22 2.63 9.22 -6.51
C ILE A 22 3.01 8.53 -5.22
N LYS A 23 2.34 8.89 -4.13
CA LYS A 23 2.55 8.26 -2.83
C LYS A 23 1.24 7.64 -2.40
N TYR A 24 1.32 6.46 -1.79
CA TYR A 24 0.18 5.83 -1.20
C TYR A 24 0.25 6.04 0.31
N THR A 25 -0.76 6.68 0.89
CA THR A 25 -0.73 7.04 2.30
C THR A 25 -1.67 6.16 3.11
N ILE A 26 -1.15 5.61 4.20
CA ILE A 26 -1.94 4.86 5.17
C ILE A 26 -1.67 5.44 6.55
N TRP A 27 -2.52 5.11 7.52
CA TRP A 27 -2.38 5.57 8.88
C TRP A 27 -2.10 4.41 9.81
N ALA A 28 -1.33 4.67 10.86
CA ALA A 28 -0.99 3.66 11.84
C ALA A 28 -1.10 4.22 13.23
N GLU A 29 -1.57 3.41 14.17
CA GLU A 29 -1.51 3.75 15.58
C GLU A 29 -0.06 3.64 16.07
N ASP A 30 0.66 2.65 15.58
CA ASP A 30 2.07 2.44 15.89
C ASP A 30 2.85 2.44 14.59
N SER A 31 3.33 3.62 14.17
CA SER A 31 4.01 3.80 12.90
C SER A 31 5.29 2.97 12.80
N GLU A 32 6.02 2.82 13.91
CA GLU A 32 7.26 2.07 13.91
C GLU A 32 7.01 0.59 13.65
N ARG A 33 5.99 0.04 14.29
CA ARG A 33 5.59 -1.34 14.08
C ARG A 33 5.09 -1.56 12.65
N CYS A 34 4.30 -0.63 12.14
CA CYS A 34 3.76 -0.71 10.80
C CYS A 34 4.89 -0.67 9.76
N ALA A 35 5.82 0.27 9.92
CA ALA A 35 6.96 0.38 9.00
C ALA A 35 7.83 -0.88 9.03
N ARG A 36 8.06 -1.43 10.22
CA ARG A 36 8.86 -2.65 10.35
C ARG A 36 8.17 -3.81 9.62
N PHE A 37 6.85 -3.91 9.72
CA PHE A 37 6.09 -4.93 9.01
C PHE A 37 6.39 -4.88 7.51
N TYR A 38 6.28 -3.72 6.90
CA TYR A 38 6.51 -3.59 5.45
C TYR A 38 7.96 -3.82 5.08
N ARG A 39 8.90 -3.42 5.94
CA ARG A 39 10.31 -3.69 5.68
C ARG A 39 10.61 -5.19 5.73
N GLU A 40 10.10 -5.87 6.74
CA GLU A 40 10.45 -7.27 6.97
C GLU A 40 9.69 -8.22 6.07
N VAL A 41 8.42 -7.94 5.81
CA VAL A 41 7.59 -8.83 5.01
C VAL A 41 7.79 -8.58 3.51
N PHE A 42 7.86 -7.32 3.10
CA PHE A 42 7.85 -6.98 1.68
C PHE A 42 9.13 -6.33 1.19
N GLY A 43 10.15 -6.24 2.04
CA GLY A 43 11.44 -5.70 1.61
C GLY A 43 11.44 -4.21 1.36
N ALA A 44 10.51 -3.47 1.96
CA ALA A 44 10.46 -2.03 1.80
C ALA A 44 11.70 -1.38 2.45
N THR A 45 12.12 -0.25 1.90
CA THR A 45 13.28 0.49 2.40
C THR A 45 12.85 1.87 2.87
N GLU A 46 13.25 2.25 4.07
CA GLU A 46 12.92 3.58 4.58
C GLU A 46 13.68 4.65 3.83
N ILE A 47 12.95 5.67 3.32
CA ILE A 47 13.56 6.77 2.59
C ILE A 47 13.37 8.12 3.28
N LYS A 48 12.45 8.21 4.25
CA LYS A 48 12.22 9.45 4.98
C LYS A 48 11.50 9.14 6.28
N LYS A 49 11.85 9.87 7.33
CA LYS A 49 11.18 9.68 8.63
C LYS A 49 11.19 10.98 9.41
N ASN A 50 10.04 11.32 9.97
CA ASN A 50 9.92 12.38 10.96
C ASN A 50 8.83 11.96 11.95
N PRO A 51 8.53 12.76 12.99
CA PRO A 51 7.58 12.30 14.02
C PRO A 51 6.18 11.97 13.51
N HIS A 52 5.80 12.45 12.33
CA HIS A 52 4.44 12.27 11.83
C HIS A 52 4.35 11.31 10.66
N ILE A 53 5.42 11.13 9.89
CA ILE A 53 5.37 10.37 8.65
C ILE A 53 6.65 9.53 8.51
N THR A 54 6.48 8.29 8.07
CA THR A 54 7.56 7.44 7.63
C THR A 54 7.27 7.05 6.19
N GLU A 55 8.20 7.30 5.28
CA GLU A 55 8.04 6.92 3.88
C GLU A 55 8.94 5.75 3.54
N LEU A 56 8.38 4.78 2.87
CA LEU A 56 9.09 3.57 2.47
C LEU A 56 9.02 3.44 0.97
N ALA A 57 10.14 3.05 0.36
CA ALA A 57 10.16 2.68 -1.05
C ALA A 57 9.87 1.20 -1.16
N ILE A 58 8.97 0.83 -2.04
CA ILE A 58 8.59 -0.56 -2.24
C ILE A 58 8.23 -0.75 -3.71
N ALA A 59 8.95 -1.66 -4.39
CA ALA A 59 8.65 -2.05 -5.78
C ALA A 59 8.44 -0.84 -6.71
N GLY A 60 9.25 0.20 -6.56
CA GLY A 60 9.15 1.38 -7.42
C GLY A 60 8.10 2.39 -6.99
N GLY A 61 7.32 2.10 -5.95
CA GLY A 61 6.34 3.02 -5.40
C GLY A 61 6.78 3.57 -4.05
N ILE A 62 5.97 4.45 -3.51
CA ILE A 62 6.22 5.04 -2.19
C ILE A 62 5.01 4.79 -1.32
N LEU A 63 5.23 4.16 -0.17
CA LEU A 63 4.23 3.99 0.86
C LEU A 63 4.53 4.97 1.99
N SER A 64 3.56 5.85 2.26
CA SER A 64 3.71 6.88 3.29
C SER A 64 2.86 6.47 4.49
N ILE A 65 3.48 6.24 5.63
CA ILE A 65 2.79 5.81 6.84
C ILE A 65 2.67 7.01 7.77
N HIS A 66 1.43 7.43 8.00
CA HIS A 66 1.13 8.59 8.83
C HIS A 66 0.82 8.13 10.24
N SER A 67 1.35 8.83 11.24
CA SER A 67 0.98 8.56 12.62
C SER A 67 -0.42 9.11 12.90
N GLY A 68 -1.03 8.64 13.98
CA GLY A 68 -2.34 9.15 14.39
C GLY A 68 -3.50 8.30 13.95
N GLY A 69 -3.24 7.11 13.41
CA GLY A 69 -4.30 6.17 13.11
C GLY A 69 -4.84 5.52 14.36
N GLU A 70 -5.94 4.78 14.22
CA GLU A 70 -6.61 4.15 15.35
C GLU A 70 -6.38 2.64 15.43
N GLY A 71 -5.64 2.09 14.47
CA GLY A 71 -5.37 0.65 14.46
C GLY A 71 -6.58 -0.19 14.07
N LYS A 72 -7.62 0.44 13.53
CA LYS A 72 -8.84 -0.27 13.14
C LYS A 72 -8.74 -0.76 11.72
N ARG A 73 -9.50 -1.81 11.42
CA ARG A 73 -9.57 -2.34 10.08
C ARG A 73 -9.98 -1.24 9.10
N THR A 74 -9.15 -1.01 8.10
CA THR A 74 -9.35 0.09 7.15
C THR A 74 -9.11 -0.41 5.73
N TRP A 75 -10.06 -0.15 4.84
CA TRP A 75 -9.89 -0.45 3.43
C TRP A 75 -8.92 0.56 2.81
N THR A 76 -7.96 0.09 2.04
CA THR A 76 -6.94 0.97 1.45
C THR A 76 -6.89 0.93 -0.07
N GLY A 77 -7.25 -0.19 -0.66
CA GLY A 77 -7.07 -0.39 -2.09
C GLY A 77 -5.65 -0.77 -2.49
N ILE A 78 -4.74 -0.97 -1.53
CA ILE A 78 -3.38 -1.38 -1.84
C ILE A 78 -3.39 -2.82 -2.36
N THR A 79 -2.76 -3.02 -3.52
CA THR A 79 -2.57 -4.34 -4.08
C THR A 79 -1.07 -4.56 -4.28
N LEU A 80 -0.56 -5.64 -3.72
CA LEU A 80 0.84 -6.02 -3.88
C LEU A 80 0.89 -7.32 -4.66
N GLN A 81 1.52 -7.27 -5.83
CA GLN A 81 1.67 -8.47 -6.64
C GLN A 81 2.91 -9.22 -6.18
N VAL A 82 2.73 -10.49 -5.86
CA VAL A 82 3.81 -11.36 -5.38
C VAL A 82 3.82 -12.61 -6.25
N ALA A 83 4.90 -13.39 -6.17
CA ALA A 83 5.03 -14.59 -6.98
C ALA A 83 4.06 -15.68 -6.51
N ASP A 84 3.85 -15.79 -5.21
CA ASP A 84 3.06 -16.87 -4.61
C ASP A 84 2.22 -16.29 -3.47
N VAL A 85 0.91 -16.29 -3.67
CA VAL A 85 -0.03 -15.71 -2.72
C VAL A 85 -0.09 -16.49 -1.41
N VAL A 86 0.08 -17.81 -1.46
CA VAL A 86 0.07 -18.63 -0.25
C VAL A 86 1.28 -18.30 0.63
N GLU A 87 2.46 -18.21 0.01
CA GLU A 87 3.66 -17.81 0.75
C GLU A 87 3.54 -16.39 1.25
N GLY A 88 2.94 -15.51 0.44
CA GLY A 88 2.72 -14.13 0.85
C GLY A 88 1.84 -14.03 2.08
N ALA A 89 0.74 -14.77 2.10
CA ALA A 89 -0.16 -14.77 3.25
C ALA A 89 0.55 -15.29 4.51
N ALA A 90 1.36 -16.33 4.36
CA ALA A 90 2.13 -16.87 5.49
C ALA A 90 3.12 -15.82 6.01
N ALA A 91 3.80 -15.12 5.11
CA ALA A 91 4.76 -14.09 5.50
C ALA A 91 4.07 -12.93 6.22
N VAL A 92 2.88 -12.55 5.76
CA VAL A 92 2.11 -11.51 6.44
C VAL A 92 1.81 -11.91 7.87
N ARG A 93 1.36 -13.15 8.07
CA ARG A 93 1.05 -13.63 9.43
C ARG A 93 2.29 -13.68 10.30
N GLU A 94 3.41 -14.17 9.77
CA GLU A 94 4.65 -14.25 10.52
C GLU A 94 5.16 -12.87 10.90
N GLY A 95 4.89 -11.86 10.08
CA GLY A 95 5.29 -10.50 10.35
C GLY A 95 4.36 -9.74 11.28
N GLY A 96 3.30 -10.37 11.76
CA GLY A 96 2.38 -9.75 12.70
C GLY A 96 1.10 -9.22 12.09
N GLY A 97 0.90 -9.40 10.80
CA GLY A 97 -0.35 -9.04 10.13
C GLY A 97 -1.36 -10.17 10.23
N LEU A 98 -2.47 -10.01 9.51
CA LEU A 98 -3.56 -10.97 9.49
C LEU A 98 -3.94 -11.31 8.07
N CYS A 99 -4.47 -12.52 7.87
CA CYS A 99 -5.18 -12.88 6.65
C CYS A 99 -6.47 -13.53 7.09
N GLU A 100 -7.59 -13.12 6.50
CA GLU A 100 -8.90 -13.56 6.96
C GLU A 100 -9.07 -15.05 6.86
N ARG A 101 -8.53 -15.64 5.80
CA ARG A 101 -8.59 -17.07 5.59
C ARG A 101 -7.46 -17.47 4.67
N GLU A 102 -7.19 -18.77 4.65
CA GLU A 102 -6.16 -19.31 3.77
C GLU A 102 -6.60 -19.18 2.31
N PRO A 103 -5.75 -18.64 1.44
CA PRO A 103 -6.10 -18.55 0.02
C PRO A 103 -6.35 -19.94 -0.56
N GLN A 104 -7.37 -20.05 -1.41
CA GLN A 104 -7.80 -21.32 -1.96
C GLN A 104 -7.59 -21.34 -3.48
N PRO A 105 -7.21 -22.50 -4.05
CA PRO A 105 -7.14 -22.62 -5.50
C PRO A 105 -8.52 -22.46 -6.13
N GLU A 106 -8.54 -21.97 -7.36
CA GLU A 106 -9.76 -21.82 -8.13
C GLU A 106 -9.50 -22.31 -9.55
N ASP A 107 -10.48 -23.05 -10.08
CA ASP A 107 -10.44 -23.50 -11.48
C ASP A 107 -9.17 -24.26 -11.82
N GLY A 108 -8.66 -25.05 -10.89
CA GLY A 108 -7.44 -25.83 -11.11
C GLY A 108 -6.15 -25.03 -11.08
N GLU A 109 -6.22 -23.73 -10.75
CA GLU A 109 -5.05 -22.87 -10.67
C GLU A 109 -4.68 -22.61 -9.21
N PRO A 110 -3.40 -22.30 -8.94
CA PRO A 110 -3.02 -21.86 -7.60
C PRO A 110 -3.81 -20.62 -7.19
N PRO A 111 -3.95 -20.35 -5.90
CA PRO A 111 -4.64 -19.14 -5.44
C PRO A 111 -4.03 -17.89 -6.06
N HIS A 112 -4.89 -16.92 -6.44
CA HIS A 112 -4.42 -15.70 -7.07
C HIS A 112 -4.74 -14.45 -6.24
N LEU A 113 -5.39 -14.61 -5.09
CA LEU A 113 -5.79 -13.48 -4.28
C LEU A 113 -5.77 -13.85 -2.81
N ALA A 114 -5.24 -12.97 -1.98
CA ALA A 114 -5.37 -13.07 -0.54
C ALA A 114 -5.72 -11.70 0.01
N MET A 115 -6.69 -11.66 0.93
CA MET A 115 -7.05 -10.43 1.63
C MET A 115 -6.38 -10.46 2.98
N CYS A 116 -5.50 -9.51 3.20
CA CYS A 116 -4.68 -9.45 4.40
C CYS A 116 -4.82 -8.09 5.08
N GLU A 117 -4.23 -7.96 6.25
CA GLU A 117 -4.12 -6.69 6.98
C GLU A 117 -2.70 -6.55 7.49
N ASP A 118 -2.19 -5.33 7.49
CA ASP A 118 -0.91 -5.07 8.13
C ASP A 118 -1.09 -5.04 9.65
N THR A 119 -0.06 -4.65 10.38
CA THR A 119 -0.09 -4.67 11.85
C THR A 119 -1.01 -3.60 12.45
N ASP A 120 -1.53 -2.71 11.62
CA ASP A 120 -2.36 -1.60 12.09
C ASP A 120 -3.74 -1.59 11.44
N GLY A 121 -4.17 -2.73 10.90
CA GLY A 121 -5.52 -2.88 10.38
C GLY A 121 -5.72 -2.42 8.96
N ASN A 122 -4.69 -1.91 8.31
CA ASN A 122 -4.83 -1.50 6.91
C ASN A 122 -4.91 -2.74 6.02
N GLN A 123 -5.99 -2.83 5.26
CA GLN A 123 -6.20 -3.99 4.40
C GLN A 123 -5.31 -3.90 3.17
N ILE A 124 -4.69 -5.02 2.83
CA ILE A 124 -3.86 -5.13 1.65
C ILE A 124 -4.26 -6.39 0.90
N MET A 125 -4.32 -6.29 -0.42
CA MET A 125 -4.57 -7.45 -1.26
C MET A 125 -3.24 -7.96 -1.79
N LEU A 126 -3.07 -9.27 -1.73
CA LEU A 126 -1.96 -9.91 -2.41
C LEU A 126 -2.49 -10.58 -3.65
N THR A 127 -1.82 -10.35 -4.77
CA THR A 127 -2.20 -10.97 -6.03
C THR A 127 -0.96 -11.57 -6.67
N ARG A 128 -1.16 -12.45 -7.64
CA ARG A 128 -0.07 -12.93 -8.48
C ARG A 128 -0.39 -12.65 -9.93
N ASP A 129 0.63 -12.67 -10.75
CA ASP A 129 0.43 -12.48 -12.19
C ASP A 129 -0.15 -13.76 -12.78
N ARG A 130 -1.39 -13.68 -13.26
CA ARG A 130 -2.09 -14.84 -13.82
C ARG A 130 -1.80 -15.04 -15.30
N SER A 131 -1.18 -14.05 -15.91
CA SER A 131 -0.85 -14.14 -17.32
C SER A 131 0.51 -14.81 -17.56
N ALA A 132 1.26 -15.02 -16.50
CA ALA A 132 2.61 -15.60 -16.62
C ALA A 132 2.59 -17.11 -16.50
#